data_650077e8b7d5429a448f6946dd2bbf98
#
_entry.id   650077e8b7d5429a448f6946dd2bbf98
#
_cell.length_a   1.000
_cell.length_b   1.000
_cell.length_c   1.000
_cell.angle_alpha   90.00
_cell.angle_beta   90.00
_cell.angle_gamma   90.00
#
_symmetry.space_group_name_H-M   'P 1'
#
loop_
_entity.id
_entity.type
_entity.pdbx_description
1 polymer ?
#
loop_
_entity_poly.entity_id
_entity_poly.type
_entity_poly.pdbx_seq_one_letter_code
_entity_poly.pdbx_strand_id
1 'polypeptide(L)'
;MAYDVAGVRGLYTSLSDGWTYLNAHDTPQVPERVASAVARSFRMACGVSAPELSRGIHTRDRVGRPEGDAFVADARAAVADLAGVTPERVLLGPSLPALYLALTAAMRPLYRYNSSVVLTNVHNTQLNG
;
A
#
# COMPACT_ATOMS: atom_id res chain seq x y z
N MET A 1 -20.45 -9.26 -19.91
CA MET A 1 -20.38 -9.93 -18.61
C MET A 1 -21.23 -9.12 -17.64
N ALA A 2 -22.27 -9.69 -17.05
CA ALA A 2 -23.09 -8.98 -16.06
C ALA A 2 -22.30 -8.86 -14.75
N TYR A 3 -22.30 -7.66 -14.17
CA TYR A 3 -21.63 -7.41 -12.89
C TYR A 3 -22.46 -8.02 -11.74
N ASP A 4 -21.86 -8.88 -10.92
CA ASP A 4 -22.51 -9.52 -9.78
C ASP A 4 -22.59 -8.54 -8.59
N VAL A 5 -23.63 -7.73 -8.58
CA VAL A 5 -23.87 -6.74 -7.51
C VAL A 5 -24.10 -7.42 -6.15
N ALA A 6 -24.83 -8.52 -6.12
CA ALA A 6 -25.14 -9.23 -4.85
C ALA A 6 -23.88 -9.84 -4.23
N GLY A 7 -23.07 -10.50 -5.03
CA GLY A 7 -21.79 -11.06 -4.59
C GLY A 7 -20.84 -10.00 -4.07
N VAL A 8 -20.74 -8.85 -4.77
CA VAL A 8 -19.89 -7.75 -4.33
C VAL A 8 -20.40 -7.11 -3.04
N ARG A 9 -21.70 -6.88 -2.89
CA ARG A 9 -22.28 -6.35 -1.63
C ARG A 9 -21.99 -7.26 -0.43
N GLY A 10 -22.02 -8.59 -0.63
CA GLY A 10 -21.72 -9.57 0.41
C GLY A 10 -20.29 -9.50 0.99
N LEU A 11 -19.38 -8.80 0.30
CA LEU A 11 -18.01 -8.57 0.80
C LEU A 11 -17.93 -7.49 1.88
N TYR A 12 -19.00 -6.71 2.08
CA TYR A 12 -19.04 -5.55 2.97
C TYR A 12 -20.09 -5.72 4.04
N THR A 13 -19.68 -5.97 5.27
CA THR A 13 -20.60 -6.11 6.41
C THR A 13 -21.44 -4.86 6.61
N SER A 14 -20.86 -3.68 6.38
CA SER A 14 -21.55 -2.38 6.49
C SER A 14 -22.70 -2.17 5.51
N LEU A 15 -22.80 -2.99 4.46
CA LEU A 15 -23.88 -2.93 3.46
C LEU A 15 -24.92 -4.04 3.61
N SER A 16 -24.80 -4.88 4.65
CA SER A 16 -25.66 -6.06 4.85
C SER A 16 -27.08 -5.71 5.31
N ASP A 17 -27.28 -4.52 5.85
CA ASP A 17 -28.55 -4.02 6.39
C ASP A 17 -29.50 -3.43 5.36
N GLY A 18 -29.15 -3.51 4.08
CA GLY A 18 -29.98 -3.01 2.98
C GLY A 18 -29.80 -1.54 2.62
N TRP A 19 -28.93 -0.81 3.31
CA TRP A 19 -28.63 0.58 3.00
C TRP A 19 -27.98 0.75 1.63
N THR A 20 -28.27 1.86 0.96
CA THR A 20 -27.58 2.32 -0.23
C THR A 20 -26.53 3.35 0.18
N TYR A 21 -25.27 3.01 0.04
CA TYR A 21 -24.16 3.90 0.39
C TYR A 21 -23.69 4.67 -0.85
N LEU A 22 -23.83 6.00 -0.83
CA LEU A 22 -23.50 6.88 -1.96
C LEU A 22 -22.23 7.71 -1.75
N ASN A 23 -21.63 7.69 -0.54
CA ASN A 23 -20.47 8.51 -0.20
C ASN A 23 -19.14 7.74 -0.31
N ALA A 24 -19.03 6.79 -1.22
CA ALA A 24 -17.81 5.99 -1.38
C ALA A 24 -16.59 6.81 -1.86
N HIS A 25 -16.84 8.00 -2.40
CA HIS A 25 -15.77 8.92 -2.82
C HIS A 25 -14.97 9.46 -1.62
N ASP A 26 -15.65 9.94 -0.59
CA ASP A 26 -15.01 10.52 0.59
C ASP A 26 -14.61 9.45 1.62
N THR A 27 -15.49 8.48 1.81
CA THR A 27 -15.32 7.44 2.82
C THR A 27 -15.59 6.08 2.21
N PRO A 28 -14.61 5.48 1.53
CA PRO A 28 -14.78 4.17 0.92
C PRO A 28 -15.06 3.10 1.98
N GLN A 29 -15.98 2.20 1.67
CA GLN A 29 -16.24 1.04 2.52
C GLN A 29 -15.10 0.03 2.40
N VAL A 30 -14.73 -0.59 3.50
CA VAL A 30 -13.65 -1.57 3.55
C VAL A 30 -14.25 -2.98 3.55
N PRO A 31 -13.89 -3.86 2.60
CA PRO A 31 -14.32 -5.25 2.62
C PRO A 31 -13.84 -5.95 3.89
N GLU A 32 -14.66 -6.86 4.44
CA GLU A 32 -14.33 -7.61 5.66
C GLU A 32 -12.99 -8.35 5.55
N ARG A 33 -12.71 -8.93 4.39
CA ARG A 33 -11.43 -9.59 4.11
C ARG A 33 -10.24 -8.65 4.27
N VAL A 34 -10.37 -7.39 3.86
CA VAL A 34 -9.30 -6.38 3.97
C VAL A 34 -9.13 -5.95 5.42
N ALA A 35 -10.24 -5.67 6.13
CA ALA A 35 -10.20 -5.31 7.55
C ALA A 35 -9.53 -6.41 8.40
N SER A 36 -9.88 -7.66 8.17
CA SER A 36 -9.29 -8.81 8.84
C SER A 36 -7.79 -8.98 8.52
N ALA A 37 -7.39 -8.76 7.26
CA ALA A 37 -5.99 -8.83 6.85
C ALA A 37 -5.15 -7.72 7.52
N VAL A 38 -5.67 -6.50 7.60
CA VAL A 38 -5.03 -5.38 8.31
C VAL A 38 -4.87 -5.70 9.80
N ALA A 39 -5.93 -6.17 10.47
CA ALA A 39 -5.86 -6.55 11.87
C ALA A 39 -4.84 -7.68 12.13
N ARG A 40 -4.74 -8.64 11.21
CA ARG A 40 -3.74 -9.71 11.26
C ARG A 40 -2.32 -9.16 11.11
N SER A 41 -2.09 -8.27 10.13
CA SER A 41 -0.76 -7.69 9.89
C SER A 41 -0.24 -6.94 11.12
N PHE A 42 -1.09 -6.17 11.80
CA PHE A 42 -0.71 -5.50 13.06
C PHE A 42 -0.30 -6.48 14.16
N ARG A 43 -1.05 -7.58 14.33
CA ARG A 43 -0.73 -8.60 15.34
C ARG A 43 0.57 -9.35 15.05
N MET A 44 0.88 -9.53 13.77
CA MET A 44 2.04 -10.32 13.33
C MET A 44 3.28 -9.48 13.04
N ALA A 45 3.15 -8.15 12.93
CA ALA A 45 4.23 -7.26 12.48
C ALA A 45 5.50 -7.33 13.33
N CYS A 46 5.38 -7.61 14.65
CA CYS A 46 6.50 -7.79 15.56
C CYS A 46 7.05 -9.23 15.60
N GLY A 47 6.41 -10.16 14.91
CA GLY A 47 6.89 -11.53 14.75
C GLY A 47 8.10 -11.59 13.83
N VAL A 48 8.86 -12.68 13.96
CA VAL A 48 9.97 -12.98 13.06
C VAL A 48 9.63 -14.27 12.32
N SER A 49 9.67 -14.25 11.00
CA SER A 49 9.50 -15.46 10.20
C SER A 49 10.58 -16.47 10.53
N ALA A 50 10.20 -17.74 10.61
CA ALA A 50 11.18 -18.80 10.82
C ALA A 50 12.28 -18.73 9.76
N PRO A 51 13.55 -18.86 10.13
CA PRO A 51 14.62 -18.92 9.15
C PRO A 51 14.35 -20.10 8.22
N GLU A 52 14.46 -19.89 6.91
CA GLU A 52 14.43 -20.99 5.96
C GLU A 52 15.51 -21.98 6.38
N LEU A 53 15.11 -23.21 6.72
CA LEU A 53 16.01 -24.31 7.01
C LEU A 53 16.76 -24.65 5.73
N SER A 54 17.85 -23.93 5.48
CA SER A 54 18.78 -24.28 4.42
C SER A 54 19.50 -25.57 4.85
N ARG A 55 19.30 -26.62 4.10
CA ARG A 55 19.96 -27.91 4.26
C ARG A 55 21.45 -27.79 3.95
N GLY A 56 22.26 -27.27 4.86
CA GLY A 56 23.71 -27.19 4.68
C GLY A 56 24.42 -27.13 6.01
N ILE A 57 25.47 -27.92 6.15
CA ILE A 57 26.34 -28.12 7.36
C ILE A 57 27.03 -26.80 7.82
N HIS A 58 26.92 -25.73 7.07
CA HIS A 58 27.57 -24.42 7.32
C HIS A 58 26.60 -23.23 7.41
N THR A 59 25.33 -23.46 7.68
CA THR A 59 24.39 -22.37 7.92
C THR A 59 24.65 -21.77 9.29
N ARG A 60 25.38 -20.65 9.32
CA ARG A 60 25.25 -19.69 10.40
C ARG A 60 23.78 -19.32 10.50
N ASP A 61 23.25 -19.31 11.73
CA ASP A 61 21.87 -18.93 12.02
C ASP A 61 21.50 -17.67 11.25
N ARG A 62 20.70 -17.84 10.19
CA ARG A 62 20.13 -16.69 9.49
C ARG A 62 19.05 -16.15 10.42
N VAL A 63 19.26 -14.96 10.90
CA VAL A 63 18.22 -14.21 11.60
C VAL A 63 17.01 -14.14 10.71
N GLY A 64 15.86 -14.63 11.18
CA GLY A 64 14.63 -14.58 10.42
C GLY A 64 14.27 -13.14 10.06
N ARG A 65 13.56 -12.98 8.95
CA ARG A 65 13.10 -11.65 8.51
C ARG A 65 11.89 -11.22 9.34
N PRO A 66 11.82 -9.96 9.80
CA PRO A 66 10.61 -9.44 10.45
C PRO A 66 9.37 -9.62 9.56
N GLU A 67 8.28 -10.13 10.13
CA GLU A 67 7.02 -10.34 9.40
C GLU A 67 6.47 -9.01 8.82
N GLY A 68 6.69 -7.89 9.50
CA GLY A 68 6.32 -6.57 8.99
C GLY A 68 6.98 -6.25 7.65
N ASP A 69 8.23 -6.63 7.45
CA ASP A 69 8.94 -6.43 6.17
C ASP A 69 8.36 -7.31 5.06
N ALA A 70 7.91 -8.52 5.40
CA ALA A 70 7.25 -9.40 4.44
C ALA A 70 5.92 -8.79 3.98
N PHE A 71 5.09 -8.29 4.90
CA PHE A 71 3.84 -7.61 4.55
C PHE A 71 4.05 -6.38 3.65
N VAL A 72 5.09 -5.58 3.91
CA VAL A 72 5.43 -4.44 3.05
C VAL A 72 5.88 -4.90 1.65
N ALA A 73 6.65 -5.97 1.58
CA ALA A 73 7.08 -6.53 0.29
C ALA A 73 5.89 -7.08 -0.51
N ASP A 74 4.98 -7.80 0.13
CA ASP A 74 3.77 -8.34 -0.49
C ASP A 74 2.84 -7.23 -0.98
N ALA A 75 2.64 -6.19 -0.17
CA ALA A 75 1.86 -5.02 -0.55
C ALA A 75 2.46 -4.32 -1.78
N ARG A 76 3.79 -4.16 -1.81
CA ARG A 76 4.50 -3.58 -2.96
C ARG A 76 4.33 -4.42 -4.21
N ALA A 77 4.44 -5.74 -4.09
CA ALA A 77 4.24 -6.67 -5.20
C ALA A 77 2.80 -6.60 -5.73
N ALA A 78 1.80 -6.58 -4.85
CA ALA A 78 0.39 -6.48 -5.24
C ALA A 78 0.07 -5.16 -5.99
N VAL A 79 0.62 -4.03 -5.53
CA VAL A 79 0.47 -2.74 -6.23
C VAL A 79 1.18 -2.75 -7.57
N ALA A 80 2.36 -3.36 -7.64
CA ALA A 80 3.12 -3.50 -8.89
C ALA A 80 2.36 -4.32 -9.93
N ASP A 81 1.77 -5.45 -9.52
CA ASP A 81 0.93 -6.30 -10.37
C ASP A 81 -0.29 -5.53 -10.91
N LEU A 82 -1.00 -4.81 -10.02
CA LEU A 82 -2.14 -3.98 -10.40
C LEU A 82 -1.76 -2.87 -11.41
N ALA A 83 -0.59 -2.28 -11.26
CA ALA A 83 -0.10 -1.20 -12.11
C ALA A 83 0.64 -1.69 -13.37
N GLY A 84 0.90 -2.98 -13.51
CA GLY A 84 1.67 -3.56 -14.62
C GLY A 84 3.14 -3.12 -14.62
N VAL A 85 3.73 -2.94 -13.44
CA VAL A 85 5.14 -2.53 -13.26
C VAL A 85 5.89 -3.52 -12.37
N THR A 86 7.20 -3.35 -12.23
CA THR A 86 7.98 -4.17 -11.28
C THR A 86 7.92 -3.59 -9.86
N PRO A 87 8.06 -4.41 -8.80
CA PRO A 87 7.98 -3.95 -7.41
C PRO A 87 8.98 -2.85 -7.04
N GLU A 88 10.13 -2.80 -7.71
CA GLU A 88 11.16 -1.77 -7.50
C GLU A 88 10.70 -0.36 -7.92
N ARG A 89 9.66 -0.29 -8.76
CA ARG A 89 9.07 0.97 -9.22
C ARG A 89 7.92 1.45 -8.34
N VAL A 90 7.60 0.69 -7.29
CA VAL A 90 6.53 1.04 -6.35
C VAL A 90 7.13 1.59 -5.07
N LEU A 91 6.76 2.80 -4.71
CA LEU A 91 7.06 3.42 -3.42
C LEU A 91 5.79 3.46 -2.57
N LEU A 92 5.87 2.87 -1.39
CA LEU A 92 4.81 2.94 -0.39
C LEU A 92 5.18 3.97 0.68
N GLY A 93 4.22 4.73 1.16
CA GLY A 93 4.44 5.72 2.20
C GLY A 93 3.19 5.93 3.08
N PRO A 94 3.35 6.59 4.23
CA PRO A 94 2.27 6.73 5.21
C PRO A 94 1.15 7.67 4.75
N SER A 95 1.44 8.57 3.81
CA SER A 95 0.46 9.51 3.26
C SER A 95 0.92 10.07 1.92
N LEU A 96 -0.01 10.63 1.16
CA LEU A 96 0.28 11.28 -0.11
C LEU A 96 1.25 12.47 0.06
N PRO A 97 1.10 13.38 1.03
CA PRO A 97 2.09 14.45 1.27
C PRO A 97 3.49 13.92 1.57
N ALA A 98 3.62 12.84 2.35
CA ALA A 98 4.91 12.22 2.64
C ALA A 98 5.57 11.64 1.37
N LEU A 99 4.78 11.04 0.47
CA LEU A 99 5.28 10.54 -0.81
C LEU A 99 5.75 11.68 -1.73
N TYR A 100 5.02 12.80 -1.77
CA TYR A 100 5.46 13.99 -2.52
C TYR A 100 6.73 14.61 -1.95
N LEU A 101 6.85 14.68 -0.62
CA LEU A 101 8.08 15.15 0.02
C LEU A 101 9.27 14.26 -0.34
N ALA A 102 9.08 12.94 -0.32
CA ALA A 102 10.12 11.99 -0.74
C ALA A 102 10.48 12.15 -2.21
N LEU A 103 9.48 12.35 -3.09
CA LEU A 103 9.71 12.58 -4.52
C LEU A 103 10.50 13.89 -4.74
N THR A 104 10.09 14.98 -4.12
CA THR A 104 10.78 16.27 -4.26
C THR A 104 12.21 16.21 -3.73
N ALA A 105 12.44 15.50 -2.62
CA ALA A 105 13.78 15.28 -2.09
C ALA A 105 14.65 14.46 -3.07
N ALA A 106 14.10 13.41 -3.66
CA ALA A 106 14.80 12.60 -4.66
C ALA A 106 15.12 13.37 -5.96
N MET A 107 14.22 14.27 -6.36
CA MET A 107 14.42 15.10 -7.55
C MET A 107 15.38 16.27 -7.34
N ARG A 108 15.62 16.68 -6.10
CA ARG A 108 16.46 17.85 -5.77
C ARG A 108 17.83 17.86 -6.46
N PRO A 109 18.57 16.74 -6.54
CA PRO A 109 19.86 16.71 -7.24
C PRO A 109 19.76 16.90 -8.75
N LEU A 110 18.56 16.73 -9.34
CA LEU A 110 18.32 16.88 -10.77
C LEU A 110 18.08 18.37 -11.17
N TYR A 111 17.73 19.20 -10.19
CA TYR A 111 17.50 20.62 -10.45
C TYR A 111 18.83 21.37 -10.58
N ARG A 112 18.96 22.10 -11.68
CA ARG A 112 20.09 23.01 -11.90
C ARG A 112 19.75 24.41 -11.43
N TYR A 113 20.78 25.22 -11.23
CA TYR A 113 20.63 26.67 -11.06
C TYR A 113 19.80 27.22 -12.23
N ASN A 114 18.74 27.97 -11.97
CA ASN A 114 17.73 28.44 -12.93
C ASN A 114 16.70 27.39 -13.43
N SER A 115 16.57 26.25 -12.81
CA SER A 115 15.41 25.39 -13.06
C SER A 115 14.13 26.06 -12.57
N SER A 116 13.07 25.99 -13.36
CA SER A 116 11.72 26.43 -12.96
C SER A 116 10.83 25.23 -12.74
N VAL A 117 9.92 25.34 -11.78
CA VAL A 117 8.87 24.35 -11.51
C VAL A 117 7.54 25.00 -11.86
N VAL A 118 6.77 24.35 -12.70
CA VAL A 118 5.41 24.80 -13.04
C VAL A 118 4.43 24.01 -12.17
N LEU A 119 3.64 24.74 -11.39
CA LEU A 119 2.55 24.18 -10.59
C LEU A 119 1.23 24.53 -11.23
N THR A 120 0.29 23.61 -11.22
CA THR A 120 -1.08 23.88 -11.63
C THR A 120 -1.90 24.29 -10.41
N ASN A 121 -2.84 25.22 -10.58
CA ASN A 121 -3.81 25.57 -9.55
C ASN A 121 -5.07 24.68 -9.60
N VAL A 122 -5.06 23.64 -10.43
CA VAL A 122 -6.13 22.66 -10.51
C VAL A 122 -5.94 21.64 -9.40
N HIS A 123 -6.62 21.94 -8.39
CA HIS A 123 -6.94 21.22 -7.16
C HIS A 123 -6.35 19.86 -6.82
N ASN A 124 -5.35 19.93 -5.99
CA ASN A 124 -5.38 19.11 -4.80
C ASN A 124 -4.80 19.95 -3.66
N THR A 125 -5.63 20.41 -2.74
CA THR A 125 -5.21 21.24 -1.59
C THR A 125 -4.14 20.55 -0.73
N GLN A 126 -4.03 19.21 -0.84
CA GLN A 126 -2.98 18.46 -0.17
C GLN A 126 -1.60 18.57 -0.85
N LEU A 127 -1.54 19.08 -2.08
CA LEU A 127 -0.30 19.24 -2.85
C LEU A 127 0.25 20.66 -2.82
N ASN A 128 -0.56 21.63 -2.39
CA ASN A 128 -0.24 23.06 -2.39
C ASN A 128 0.04 23.60 -0.99
N GLY A 129 0.22 22.71 0.00
CA GLY A 129 0.56 23.06 1.37
C GLY A 129 2.06 23.06 1.65
#